data_37d0f6532fa0081e2dc13072dba13b80
#
_entry.id   37d0f6532fa0081e2dc13072dba13b80
#
_cell.length_a   1.000
_cell.length_b   1.000
_cell.length_c   1.000
_cell.angle_alpha   90.00
_cell.angle_beta   90.00
_cell.angle_gamma   90.00
#
_symmetry.space_group_name_H-M   'P 1'
#
loop_
_entity.id
_entity.type
_entity.pdbx_description
1 polymer ?
#
loop_
_entity_poly.entity_id
_entity_poly.type
_entity_poly.pdbx_seq_one_letter_code
_entity_poly.pdbx_strand_id
1 'polypeptide(L)'
;LRLVGSEMCIRDSNDSVKKFNDFHVIDQNSEIDFGDAVVSFFQTTHSIPESIGIVIGTPEGNIVYTGDFKFDQTASESYATDFARLAEIGREGVLALLSDSANADSNIQVASEQEVGDAILDTIADWDGRVIVAAVASNLSRIQQVFDAAAETGRRVVLTGFEAVSYTHLRAHETWRNL
;
A
#
# COMPACT_ATOMS: atom_id res chain seq x y z
N LEU A 1 -18.71 -0.75 -6.14
CA LEU A 1 -17.37 -1.03 -5.58
C LEU A 1 -17.55 -1.70 -4.23
N ARG A 2 -17.00 -2.87 -4.08
CA ARG A 2 -17.26 -3.70 -2.91
C ARG A 2 -15.94 -3.85 -2.14
N LEU A 3 -15.60 -2.86 -1.33
CA LEU A 3 -14.58 -3.00 -0.28
C LEU A 3 -15.16 -3.79 0.90
N VAL A 4 -15.52 -5.04 0.67
CA VAL A 4 -16.27 -5.84 1.66
C VAL A 4 -15.38 -6.43 2.76
N GLY A 5 -14.07 -6.26 2.70
CA GLY A 5 -13.15 -6.82 3.70
C GLY A 5 -12.50 -5.77 4.60
N SER A 6 -11.93 -4.72 4.03
CA SER A 6 -11.12 -3.76 4.76
C SER A 6 -11.92 -2.86 5.70
N GLU A 7 -13.10 -2.41 5.29
CA GLU A 7 -13.96 -1.56 6.13
C GLU A 7 -14.45 -2.27 7.39
N MET A 8 -14.86 -3.55 7.27
CA MET A 8 -15.29 -4.33 8.43
C MET A 8 -14.14 -4.58 9.39
N CYS A 9 -12.95 -4.89 8.90
CA CYS A 9 -11.79 -5.13 9.75
C CYS A 9 -11.31 -3.86 10.46
N ILE A 10 -11.31 -2.71 9.79
CA ILE A 10 -10.97 -1.42 10.41
C ILE A 10 -11.99 -1.05 11.48
N ARG A 11 -13.30 -1.22 11.20
CA ARG A 11 -14.37 -1.00 12.17
C ARG A 11 -14.26 -1.93 13.38
N ASP A 12 -13.95 -3.20 13.15
CA ASP A 12 -13.91 -4.20 14.21
C ASP A 12 -12.66 -4.10 15.08
N SER A 13 -11.55 -3.61 14.54
CA SER A 13 -10.28 -3.48 15.25
C SER A 13 -10.15 -2.21 16.09
N ASN A 14 -10.95 -1.17 15.81
CA ASN A 14 -10.83 0.13 16.47
C ASN A 14 -12.15 0.54 17.13
N ASP A 15 -12.21 0.51 18.46
CA ASP A 15 -13.42 0.87 19.25
C ASP A 15 -13.89 2.29 19.02
N SER A 16 -13.00 3.21 18.62
CA SER A 16 -13.34 4.59 18.31
C SER A 16 -14.14 4.69 17.00
N VAL A 17 -13.91 3.79 16.06
CA VAL A 17 -14.51 3.77 14.72
C VAL A 17 -15.83 2.98 14.73
N LYS A 18 -16.03 2.04 15.65
CA LYS A 18 -17.27 1.23 15.74
C LYS A 18 -18.57 2.06 15.85
N LYS A 19 -18.46 3.29 16.36
CA LYS A 19 -19.59 4.21 16.53
C LYS A 19 -19.84 5.11 15.33
N PHE A 20 -18.93 5.11 14.34
CA PHE A 20 -19.02 5.95 13.16
C PHE A 20 -19.70 5.15 12.04
N ASN A 21 -20.76 5.70 11.46
CA ASN A 21 -21.54 5.01 10.43
C ASN A 21 -21.57 5.76 9.08
N ASP A 22 -20.93 6.93 9.02
CA ASP A 22 -20.89 7.76 7.81
C ASP A 22 -19.48 7.72 7.22
N PHE A 23 -19.26 6.78 6.28
CA PHE A 23 -18.00 6.59 5.59
C PHE A 23 -18.20 6.86 4.10
N HIS A 24 -17.38 7.72 3.56
CA HIS A 24 -17.22 7.87 2.12
C HIS A 24 -16.03 7.02 1.67
N VAL A 25 -16.31 6.05 0.82
CA VAL A 25 -15.24 5.28 0.17
C VAL A 25 -14.67 6.12 -0.95
N ILE A 26 -13.37 6.31 -0.93
CA ILE A 26 -12.63 7.05 -1.94
C ILE A 26 -11.64 6.13 -2.65
N ASP A 27 -11.31 6.49 -3.87
CA ASP A 27 -10.22 5.93 -4.67
C ASP A 27 -9.41 7.07 -5.31
N GLN A 28 -8.40 6.72 -6.10
CA GLN A 28 -7.54 7.70 -6.79
C GLN A 28 -8.28 8.61 -7.78
N ASN A 29 -9.50 8.26 -8.21
CA ASN A 29 -10.30 9.01 -9.15
C ASN A 29 -11.39 9.83 -8.45
N SER A 30 -11.49 9.72 -7.13
CA SER A 30 -12.50 10.41 -6.35
C SER A 30 -12.18 11.90 -6.25
N GLU A 31 -13.22 12.72 -6.23
CA GLU A 31 -13.13 14.15 -6.02
C GLU A 31 -14.24 14.59 -5.05
N ILE A 32 -13.89 15.42 -4.09
CA ILE A 32 -14.81 15.91 -3.06
C ILE A 32 -14.79 17.43 -3.08
N ASP A 33 -15.92 18.02 -3.42
CA ASP A 33 -16.10 19.46 -3.48
C ASP A 33 -16.58 19.99 -2.10
N PHE A 34 -15.80 20.90 -1.52
CA PHE A 34 -16.11 21.63 -0.29
C PHE A 34 -16.46 23.10 -0.56
N GLY A 35 -16.75 23.48 -1.81
CA GLY A 35 -17.06 24.83 -2.22
C GLY A 35 -15.81 25.64 -2.57
N ASP A 36 -15.13 26.20 -1.59
CA ASP A 36 -13.89 26.97 -1.82
C ASP A 36 -12.63 26.10 -1.98
N ALA A 37 -12.74 24.80 -1.74
CA ALA A 37 -11.67 23.83 -1.92
C ALA A 37 -12.20 22.54 -2.53
N VAL A 38 -11.39 21.93 -3.40
CA VAL A 38 -11.67 20.63 -3.99
C VAL A 38 -10.56 19.67 -3.56
N VAL A 39 -10.96 18.53 -3.01
CA VAL A 39 -10.03 17.47 -2.61
C VAL A 39 -10.05 16.37 -3.65
N SER A 40 -8.90 16.09 -4.23
CA SER A 40 -8.68 14.97 -5.14
C SER A 40 -7.51 14.11 -4.69
N PHE A 41 -7.30 12.98 -5.33
CA PHE A 41 -6.36 11.98 -4.90
C PHE A 41 -5.45 11.54 -6.04
N PHE A 42 -4.35 10.89 -5.70
CA PHE A 42 -3.47 10.20 -6.64
C PHE A 42 -2.87 8.97 -5.97
N GLN A 43 -2.62 7.92 -6.75
CA GLN A 43 -2.05 6.70 -6.22
C GLN A 43 -0.55 6.85 -5.97
N THR A 44 -0.09 6.30 -4.84
CA THR A 44 1.32 6.24 -4.45
C THR A 44 1.75 4.80 -4.20
N THR A 45 3.02 4.50 -4.47
CA THR A 45 3.60 3.20 -4.10
C THR A 45 3.94 3.20 -2.61
N HIS A 46 3.38 2.26 -1.87
CA HIS A 46 3.72 2.02 -0.47
C HIS A 46 3.57 0.52 -0.11
N SER A 47 3.74 0.17 1.16
CA SER A 47 3.66 -1.20 1.69
C SER A 47 2.26 -1.82 1.66
N ILE A 48 1.21 -1.00 1.46
CA ILE A 48 -0.18 -1.43 1.31
C ILE A 48 -0.68 -1.10 -0.10
N PRO A 49 -1.59 -1.91 -0.67
CA PRO A 49 -2.17 -1.61 -1.97
C PRO A 49 -3.08 -0.38 -1.88
N GLU A 50 -3.26 0.28 -3.04
CA GLU A 50 -4.17 1.43 -3.17
C GLU A 50 -3.84 2.59 -2.20
N SER A 51 -2.54 2.74 -1.85
CA SER A 51 -2.07 3.92 -1.13
C SER A 51 -2.30 5.18 -1.94
N ILE A 52 -2.78 6.24 -1.31
CA ILE A 52 -3.11 7.50 -1.97
C ILE A 52 -2.45 8.69 -1.30
N GLY A 53 -2.04 9.65 -2.13
CA GLY A 53 -1.77 11.02 -1.72
C GLY A 53 -3.00 11.90 -1.92
N ILE A 54 -2.98 13.09 -1.35
CA ILE A 54 -4.10 14.03 -1.31
C ILE A 54 -3.69 15.33 -1.98
N VAL A 55 -4.55 15.87 -2.82
CA VAL A 55 -4.43 17.21 -3.39
C VAL A 55 -5.59 18.05 -2.90
N ILE A 56 -5.32 19.19 -2.30
CA ILE A 56 -6.31 20.19 -1.92
C ILE A 56 -6.15 21.36 -2.89
N GLY A 57 -7.06 21.43 -3.87
CA GLY A 57 -7.14 22.53 -4.81
C GLY A 57 -7.82 23.74 -4.18
N THR A 58 -7.17 24.90 -4.21
CA THR A 58 -7.70 26.17 -3.75
C THR A 58 -7.57 27.20 -4.86
N PRO A 59 -8.27 28.37 -4.77
CA PRO A 59 -8.08 29.45 -5.75
C PRO A 59 -6.64 29.97 -5.85
N GLU A 60 -5.85 29.84 -4.80
CA GLU A 60 -4.46 30.29 -4.74
C GLU A 60 -3.47 29.25 -5.27
N GLY A 61 -3.85 27.99 -5.41
CA GLY A 61 -3.02 26.88 -5.88
C GLY A 61 -3.24 25.58 -5.10
N ASN A 62 -2.53 24.55 -5.49
CA ASN A 62 -2.67 23.22 -4.92
C ASN A 62 -1.79 23.02 -3.68
N ILE A 63 -2.35 22.43 -2.63
CA ILE A 63 -1.59 21.88 -1.51
C ILE A 63 -1.57 20.37 -1.70
N VAL A 64 -0.37 19.79 -1.74
CA VAL A 64 -0.17 18.37 -2.01
C VAL A 64 0.39 17.67 -0.77
N TYR A 65 -0.28 16.62 -0.33
CA TYR A 65 0.20 15.72 0.72
C TYR A 65 0.46 14.34 0.13
N THR A 66 1.70 13.88 0.20
CA THR A 66 2.10 12.65 -0.47
C THR A 66 1.63 11.37 0.23
N GLY A 67 1.32 11.45 1.53
CA GLY A 67 1.31 10.25 2.36
C GLY A 67 2.71 9.62 2.40
N ASP A 68 2.80 8.40 2.87
CA ASP A 68 4.03 7.62 2.78
C ASP A 68 4.20 7.11 1.35
N PHE A 69 5.40 7.22 0.79
CA PHE A 69 5.64 6.81 -0.59
C PHE A 69 7.06 6.31 -0.84
N LYS A 70 7.19 5.55 -1.91
CA LYS A 70 8.47 5.32 -2.61
C LYS A 70 8.23 5.37 -4.12
N PHE A 71 9.26 5.65 -4.90
CA PHE A 71 9.20 5.53 -6.35
C PHE A 71 9.73 4.16 -6.76
N ASP A 72 8.83 3.29 -7.21
CA ASP A 72 9.15 1.95 -7.71
C ASP A 72 8.38 1.70 -9.00
N GLN A 73 9.12 1.61 -10.11
CA GLN A 73 8.52 1.39 -11.43
C GLN A 73 8.22 -0.10 -11.69
N THR A 74 8.65 -0.99 -10.79
CA THR A 74 8.38 -2.43 -10.90
C THR A 74 7.17 -2.87 -10.09
N ALA A 75 6.56 -1.93 -9.35
CA ALA A 75 5.37 -2.21 -8.56
C ALA A 75 4.20 -2.65 -9.44
N SER A 76 3.43 -3.64 -8.96
CA SER A 76 2.20 -4.06 -9.63
C SER A 76 1.15 -2.94 -9.65
N GLU A 77 0.16 -3.03 -10.54
CA GLU A 77 -0.85 -1.99 -10.79
C GLU A 77 -1.50 -1.45 -9.51
N SER A 78 -1.84 -2.33 -8.56
CA SER A 78 -2.44 -1.93 -7.27
C SER A 78 -1.48 -1.19 -6.32
N TYR A 79 -0.18 -1.16 -6.62
CA TYR A 79 0.86 -0.47 -5.85
C TYR A 79 1.57 0.62 -6.66
N ALA A 80 1.27 0.78 -7.93
CA ALA A 80 2.00 1.70 -8.81
C ALA A 80 1.67 3.17 -8.49
N THR A 81 2.69 4.03 -8.54
CA THR A 81 2.48 5.48 -8.47
C THR A 81 1.92 5.99 -9.78
N ASP A 82 0.87 6.82 -9.73
CA ASP A 82 0.34 7.53 -10.90
C ASP A 82 1.20 8.76 -11.24
N PHE A 83 2.27 8.50 -12.00
CA PHE A 83 3.17 9.56 -12.45
C PHE A 83 2.50 10.54 -13.43
N ALA A 84 1.49 10.11 -14.18
CA ALA A 84 0.77 10.99 -15.10
C ALA A 84 -0.02 12.03 -14.30
N ARG A 85 -0.75 11.60 -13.28
CA ARG A 85 -1.49 12.51 -12.40
C ARG A 85 -0.55 13.43 -11.63
N LEU A 86 0.60 12.96 -11.15
CA LEU A 86 1.61 13.81 -10.51
C LEU A 86 2.14 14.89 -11.45
N ALA A 87 2.37 14.56 -12.72
CA ALA A 87 2.80 15.55 -13.70
C ALA A 87 1.71 16.60 -14.01
N GLU A 88 0.43 16.21 -14.00
CA GLU A 88 -0.70 17.14 -14.13
C GLU A 88 -0.77 18.10 -12.95
N ILE A 89 -0.73 17.59 -11.72
CA ILE A 89 -0.71 18.39 -10.49
C ILE A 89 0.45 19.40 -10.52
N GLY A 90 1.64 18.95 -10.94
CA GLY A 90 2.81 19.82 -11.07
C GLY A 90 2.62 20.94 -12.10
N ARG A 91 1.90 20.69 -13.21
CA ARG A 91 1.58 21.70 -14.22
C ARG A 91 0.52 22.70 -13.78
N GLU A 92 -0.43 22.26 -12.97
CA GLU A 92 -1.46 23.14 -12.38
C GLU A 92 -0.87 24.12 -11.37
N GLY A 93 0.27 23.80 -10.79
CA GLY A 93 0.96 24.62 -9.80
C GLY A 93 0.74 24.13 -8.38
N VAL A 94 1.83 23.98 -7.64
CA VAL A 94 1.84 23.53 -6.24
C VAL A 94 2.24 24.68 -5.34
N LEU A 95 1.32 25.12 -4.47
CA LEU A 95 1.54 26.16 -3.47
C LEU A 95 2.36 25.64 -2.29
N ALA A 96 2.03 24.41 -1.84
CA ALA A 96 2.74 23.75 -0.76
C ALA A 96 2.80 22.23 -0.99
N LEU A 97 3.96 21.64 -0.69
CA LEU A 97 4.19 20.20 -0.73
C LEU A 97 4.51 19.71 0.70
N LEU A 98 3.65 18.84 1.22
CA LEU A 98 3.85 18.11 2.46
C LEU A 98 4.29 16.69 2.08
N SER A 99 5.59 16.46 2.12
CA SER A 99 6.19 15.21 1.65
C SER A 99 6.65 14.34 2.81
N ASP A 100 6.45 13.03 2.68
CA ASP A 100 7.19 12.06 3.46
C ASP A 100 8.69 12.31 3.30
N SER A 101 9.40 12.21 4.40
CA SER A 101 10.85 12.40 4.47
C SER A 101 11.56 11.26 5.19
N ALA A 102 10.91 10.12 5.35
CA ALA A 102 11.53 8.92 5.91
C ALA A 102 12.75 8.53 5.07
N ASN A 103 13.88 8.30 5.74
CA ASN A 103 15.18 8.00 5.11
C ASN A 103 15.73 9.08 4.16
N ALA A 104 15.26 10.33 4.23
CA ALA A 104 15.74 11.41 3.37
C ALA A 104 17.23 11.76 3.58
N ASP A 105 17.80 11.40 4.72
CA ASP A 105 19.21 11.53 5.07
C ASP A 105 20.06 10.31 4.67
N SER A 106 19.44 9.26 4.13
CA SER A 106 20.11 8.03 3.74
C SER A 106 20.60 8.11 2.30
N ASN A 107 21.85 7.72 2.07
CA ASN A 107 22.43 7.55 0.73
C ASN A 107 22.18 6.13 0.18
N ILE A 108 21.39 5.31 0.84
CA ILE A 108 21.12 3.94 0.42
C ILE A 108 20.10 3.97 -0.71
N GLN A 109 20.46 3.39 -1.84
CA GLN A 109 19.50 3.14 -2.91
C GLN A 109 18.51 2.07 -2.44
N VAL A 110 17.23 2.39 -2.44
CA VAL A 110 16.17 1.46 -2.08
C VAL A 110 15.98 0.47 -3.22
N ALA A 111 16.07 -0.83 -2.93
CA ALA A 111 15.79 -1.89 -3.89
C ALA A 111 14.31 -1.83 -4.34
N SER A 112 14.07 -2.22 -5.59
CA SER A 112 12.71 -2.40 -6.10
C SER A 112 12.00 -3.56 -5.40
N GLU A 113 10.66 -3.56 -5.41
CA GLU A 113 9.90 -4.68 -4.86
C GLU A 113 10.16 -5.98 -5.62
N GLN A 114 10.45 -5.90 -6.91
CA GLN A 114 10.83 -7.06 -7.71
C GLN A 114 12.16 -7.66 -7.24
N GLU A 115 13.20 -6.84 -7.11
CA GLU A 115 14.51 -7.31 -6.61
C GLU A 115 14.42 -7.96 -5.25
N VAL A 116 13.57 -7.44 -4.38
CA VAL A 116 13.35 -8.01 -3.06
C VAL A 116 12.57 -9.33 -3.14
N GLY A 117 11.56 -9.41 -4.01
CA GLY A 117 10.81 -10.65 -4.27
C GLY A 117 11.73 -11.77 -4.79
N ASP A 118 12.56 -11.45 -5.77
CA ASP A 118 13.54 -12.38 -6.34
C ASP A 118 14.53 -12.88 -5.27
N ALA A 119 15.04 -11.99 -4.43
CA ALA A 119 15.94 -12.36 -3.32
C ALA A 119 15.27 -13.24 -2.26
N ILE A 120 13.98 -13.03 -1.98
CA ILE A 120 13.19 -13.89 -1.09
C ILE A 120 13.04 -15.29 -1.70
N LEU A 121 12.69 -15.35 -2.99
CA LEU A 121 12.52 -16.61 -3.72
C LEU A 121 13.82 -17.41 -3.72
N ASP A 122 14.94 -16.79 -4.11
CA ASP A 122 16.27 -17.42 -4.13
C ASP A 122 16.66 -17.95 -2.74
N THR A 123 16.46 -17.13 -1.71
CA THR A 123 16.78 -17.53 -0.32
C THR A 123 15.95 -18.73 0.13
N ILE A 124 14.68 -18.78 -0.24
CA ILE A 124 13.78 -19.87 0.13
C ILE A 124 14.09 -21.12 -0.69
N ALA A 125 14.42 -20.97 -1.98
CA ALA A 125 14.74 -22.09 -2.87
C ALA A 125 16.06 -22.78 -2.49
N ASP A 126 17.09 -22.00 -2.13
CA ASP A 126 18.42 -22.50 -1.84
C ASP A 126 18.54 -23.21 -0.48
N TRP A 127 17.53 -23.11 0.40
CA TRP A 127 17.62 -23.62 1.74
C TRP A 127 16.67 -24.81 1.98
N ASP A 128 17.20 -26.00 2.28
CA ASP A 128 16.42 -27.21 2.54
C ASP A 128 15.70 -27.22 3.91
N GLY A 129 16.17 -26.40 4.84
CA GLY A 129 15.66 -26.36 6.21
C GLY A 129 14.44 -25.44 6.38
N ARG A 130 14.07 -25.21 7.63
CA ARG A 130 13.03 -24.23 7.98
C ARG A 130 13.52 -22.81 7.76
N VAL A 131 12.75 -22.00 7.04
CA VAL A 131 12.98 -20.57 6.88
C VAL A 131 12.06 -19.80 7.81
N ILE A 132 12.60 -18.80 8.50
CA ILE A 132 11.84 -17.88 9.36
C ILE A 132 11.99 -16.49 8.75
N VAL A 133 10.89 -15.91 8.33
CA VAL A 133 10.83 -14.54 7.79
C VAL A 133 10.23 -13.62 8.84
N ALA A 134 10.97 -12.59 9.24
CA ALA A 134 10.47 -11.52 10.09
C ALA A 134 10.16 -10.30 9.22
N ALA A 135 8.93 -9.82 9.28
CA ALA A 135 8.48 -8.65 8.53
C ALA A 135 7.50 -7.83 9.36
N VAL A 136 7.37 -6.55 9.02
CA VAL A 136 6.32 -5.69 9.58
C VAL A 136 4.98 -6.17 9.03
N ALA A 137 4.01 -6.42 9.91
CA ALA A 137 2.72 -7.01 9.55
C ALA A 137 1.92 -6.13 8.56
N SER A 138 2.07 -4.81 8.60
CA SER A 138 1.44 -3.89 7.66
C SER A 138 2.04 -3.92 6.26
N ASN A 139 3.21 -4.56 6.06
CA ASN A 139 3.80 -4.69 4.72
C ASN A 139 3.20 -5.88 3.97
N LEU A 140 2.02 -5.65 3.37
CA LEU A 140 1.26 -6.67 2.64
C LEU A 140 2.00 -7.15 1.39
N SER A 141 2.71 -6.26 0.71
CA SER A 141 3.55 -6.61 -0.43
C SER A 141 4.58 -7.68 -0.05
N ARG A 142 5.27 -7.50 1.07
CA ARG A 142 6.26 -8.44 1.58
C ARG A 142 5.66 -9.78 1.97
N ILE A 143 4.52 -9.76 2.62
CA ILE A 143 3.79 -10.98 2.98
C ILE A 143 3.40 -11.75 1.72
N GLN A 144 2.89 -11.07 0.69
CA GLN A 144 2.53 -11.68 -0.58
C GLN A 144 3.74 -12.33 -1.26
N GLN A 145 4.88 -11.64 -1.33
CA GLN A 145 6.11 -12.18 -1.92
C GLN A 145 6.58 -13.48 -1.22
N VAL A 146 6.43 -13.56 0.11
CA VAL A 146 6.75 -14.78 0.86
C VAL A 146 5.79 -15.91 0.51
N PHE A 147 4.50 -15.63 0.34
CA PHE A 147 3.53 -16.63 -0.09
C PHE A 147 3.81 -17.13 -1.51
N ASP A 148 4.12 -16.21 -2.42
CA ASP A 148 4.41 -16.54 -3.82
C ASP A 148 5.67 -17.41 -3.91
N ALA A 149 6.75 -17.05 -3.22
CA ALA A 149 7.97 -17.83 -3.16
C ALA A 149 7.76 -19.21 -2.51
N ALA A 150 6.92 -19.30 -1.48
CA ALA A 150 6.59 -20.58 -0.85
C ALA A 150 5.76 -21.47 -1.78
N ALA A 151 4.82 -20.90 -2.52
CA ALA A 151 4.02 -21.64 -3.50
C ALA A 151 4.90 -22.19 -4.64
N GLU A 152 5.82 -21.36 -5.16
CA GLU A 152 6.73 -21.75 -6.24
C GLU A 152 7.71 -22.86 -5.80
N THR A 153 8.17 -22.82 -4.56
CA THR A 153 9.09 -23.83 -3.99
C THR A 153 8.36 -25.02 -3.34
N GLY A 154 7.03 -25.08 -3.38
CA GLY A 154 6.24 -26.15 -2.81
C GLY A 154 6.29 -26.19 -1.27
N ARG A 155 6.58 -25.07 -0.61
CA ARG A 155 6.69 -24.99 0.85
C ARG A 155 5.36 -24.56 1.49
N ARG A 156 5.16 -25.00 2.71
CA ARG A 156 4.00 -24.60 3.52
C ARG A 156 4.35 -23.39 4.38
N VAL A 157 3.49 -22.38 4.38
CA VAL A 157 3.62 -21.17 5.19
C VAL A 157 2.80 -21.31 6.48
N VAL A 158 3.38 -20.86 7.59
CA VAL A 158 2.69 -20.69 8.86
C VAL A 158 2.89 -19.23 9.28
N LEU A 159 1.80 -18.51 9.46
CA LEU A 159 1.83 -17.15 9.99
C LEU A 159 1.75 -17.18 11.52
N THR A 160 2.57 -16.35 12.15
CA THR A 160 2.52 -16.13 13.59
C THR A 160 2.53 -14.62 13.86
N GLY A 161 1.83 -14.18 14.90
CA GLY A 161 1.69 -12.76 15.23
C GLY A 161 0.25 -12.28 15.04
N PHE A 162 -0.25 -11.54 16.04
CA PHE A 162 -1.67 -11.13 16.08
C PHE A 162 -2.07 -10.27 14.87
N GLU A 163 -1.26 -9.29 14.51
CA GLU A 163 -1.54 -8.41 13.38
C GLU A 163 -1.44 -9.14 12.03
N ALA A 164 -0.44 -10.00 11.85
CA ALA A 164 -0.27 -10.76 10.63
C ALA A 164 -1.47 -11.71 10.36
N VAL A 165 -2.03 -12.30 11.39
CA VAL A 165 -3.21 -13.17 11.28
C VAL A 165 -4.46 -12.37 10.88
N SER A 166 -4.61 -11.14 11.33
CA SER A 166 -5.74 -10.27 10.97
C SER A 166 -5.76 -9.97 9.46
N TYR A 167 -4.60 -9.84 8.83
CA TYR A 167 -4.49 -9.59 7.37
C TYR A 167 -4.72 -10.85 6.52
N THR A 168 -4.61 -12.04 7.06
CA THR A 168 -4.91 -13.27 6.29
C THR A 168 -6.36 -13.37 5.88
N HIS A 169 -7.27 -12.75 6.62
CA HIS A 169 -8.68 -12.68 6.25
C HIS A 169 -8.95 -11.80 5.02
N LEU A 170 -8.05 -10.86 4.68
CA LEU A 170 -8.24 -9.91 3.58
C LEU A 170 -7.91 -10.51 2.21
N ARG A 171 -6.94 -11.42 2.11
CA ARG A 171 -6.52 -12.05 0.84
C ARG A 171 -6.69 -13.56 0.75
N ALA A 172 -6.95 -14.25 1.85
CA ALA A 172 -7.20 -15.70 1.83
C ALA A 172 -8.35 -16.09 0.89
N HIS A 173 -9.27 -15.17 0.57
CA HIS A 173 -10.37 -15.41 -0.35
C HIS A 173 -9.96 -15.51 -1.83
N GLU A 174 -8.82 -14.96 -2.24
CA GLU A 174 -8.39 -14.97 -3.65
C GLU A 174 -7.30 -16.01 -3.94
N THR A 175 -6.38 -16.23 -3.01
CA THR A 175 -5.22 -17.12 -3.21
C THR A 175 -5.50 -18.59 -2.85
N TRP A 176 -6.43 -18.86 -1.95
CA TRP A 176 -6.74 -20.24 -1.50
C TRP A 176 -7.66 -21.02 -2.43
N ARG A 177 -8.12 -20.45 -3.54
CA ARG A 177 -8.91 -21.17 -4.55
C ARG A 177 -8.09 -22.05 -5.49
N ASN A 178 -6.76 -21.95 -5.45
CA ASN A 178 -5.86 -22.64 -6.37
C ASN A 178 -4.78 -23.50 -5.68
N LEU A 179 -4.93 -23.81 -4.37
CA LEU A 179 -4.07 -24.78 -3.67
C LEU A 179 -4.86 -26.02 -3.27
#